data_1a809d2595dfbd171bc3c525f9bdbb53
#
_entry.id   1a809d2595dfbd171bc3c525f9bdbb53
#
_cell.length_a   1.000
_cell.length_b   1.000
_cell.length_c   1.000
_cell.angle_alpha   90.00
_cell.angle_beta   90.00
_cell.angle_gamma   90.00
#
_symmetry.space_group_name_H-M   'P 1'
#
loop_
_entity.id
_entity.type
_entity.pdbx_description
1 polymer ?
#
loop_
_entity_poly.entity_id
_entity_poly.type
_entity_poly.pdbx_seq_one_letter_code
_entity_poly.pdbx_strand_id
1 'polypeptide(L)'
;MTAASIDKIAWIYVENGRILSARSKGKNTYYIPGGKRDPGETDTDTLVREVEEEVSVRIKPETVSHFGTFEAQAHGKEEGVLVRMACYQADFEGDLSPASEIEELVWLAYGDREHVSPVSRLIFDRLHELKLLL
;
A
#
# COMPACT_ATOMS: atom_id res chain seq x y z
N MET A 1 -7.88 -24.04 -14.78
CA MET A 1 -7.90 -22.58 -14.95
C MET A 1 -7.20 -21.93 -13.78
N THR A 2 -6.28 -21.05 -14.07
CA THR A 2 -5.63 -20.26 -13.01
C THR A 2 -6.55 -19.12 -12.61
N ALA A 3 -6.61 -18.83 -11.31
CA ALA A 3 -7.33 -17.68 -10.82
C ALA A 3 -6.67 -16.39 -11.37
N ALA A 4 -7.48 -15.38 -11.66
CA ALA A 4 -6.97 -14.07 -12.03
C ALA A 4 -6.21 -13.47 -10.87
N SER A 5 -5.10 -12.81 -11.15
CA SER A 5 -4.26 -12.18 -10.13
C SER A 5 -3.97 -10.73 -10.53
N ILE A 6 -4.10 -9.84 -9.55
CA ILE A 6 -3.79 -8.43 -9.71
C ILE A 6 -2.48 -8.18 -8.98
N ASP A 7 -1.44 -7.74 -9.71
CA ASP A 7 -0.14 -7.41 -9.12
C ASP A 7 -0.10 -5.93 -8.76
N LYS A 8 0.23 -5.66 -7.50
CA LYS A 8 0.40 -4.29 -7.02
C LYS A 8 1.70 -4.14 -6.24
N ILE A 9 2.20 -2.90 -6.23
CA ILE A 9 3.36 -2.49 -5.45
C ILE A 9 2.84 -1.52 -4.39
N ALA A 10 3.31 -1.64 -3.15
CA ALA A 10 2.86 -0.79 -2.06
C ALA A 10 4.01 -0.27 -1.22
N TRP A 11 3.81 0.92 -0.67
CA TRP A 11 4.77 1.58 0.19
C TRP A 11 4.36 1.44 1.66
N ILE A 12 5.21 0.81 2.45
CA ILE A 12 5.01 0.65 3.89
C ILE A 12 5.74 1.78 4.60
N TYR A 13 4.98 2.72 5.15
CA TYR A 13 5.54 3.81 5.93
C TYR A 13 4.88 3.82 7.31
N VAL A 14 5.66 3.42 8.31
CA VAL A 14 5.22 3.32 9.70
C VAL A 14 5.93 4.37 10.52
N GLU A 15 5.18 5.10 11.33
CA GLU A 15 5.74 6.10 12.22
C GLU A 15 4.93 6.08 13.53
N ASN A 16 5.65 6.01 14.65
CA ASN A 16 5.02 6.00 15.98
C ASN A 16 3.97 4.89 16.16
N GLY A 17 4.22 3.70 15.58
CA GLY A 17 3.32 2.56 15.71
C GLY A 17 2.07 2.63 14.84
N ARG A 18 2.03 3.53 13.87
CA ARG A 18 0.92 3.68 12.93
C ARG A 18 1.42 3.66 11.49
N ILE A 19 0.58 3.20 10.58
CA ILE A 19 0.91 3.08 9.16
C ILE A 19 0.14 4.10 8.34
N LEU A 20 0.86 4.75 7.41
CA LEU A 20 0.23 5.67 6.46
C LEU A 20 -0.71 4.90 5.54
N SER A 21 -1.94 5.37 5.45
CA SER A 21 -2.98 4.77 4.63
C SER A 21 -3.74 5.85 3.87
N ALA A 22 -4.37 5.47 2.78
CA ALA A 22 -5.07 6.39 1.90
C ALA A 22 -6.49 5.89 1.61
N ARG A 23 -7.39 6.81 1.36
CA ARG A 23 -8.75 6.51 0.91
C ARG A 23 -9.06 7.31 -0.34
N SER A 24 -9.54 6.62 -1.37
CA SER A 24 -9.94 7.27 -2.62
C SER A 24 -11.30 7.95 -2.49
N LYS A 25 -11.52 8.96 -3.30
CA LYS A 25 -12.81 9.68 -3.36
C LYS A 25 -13.95 8.72 -3.65
N GLY A 26 -15.00 8.82 -2.86
CA GLY A 26 -16.18 7.97 -3.00
C GLY A 26 -16.04 6.55 -2.48
N LYS A 27 -14.94 6.22 -1.83
CA LYS A 27 -14.70 4.90 -1.23
C LYS A 27 -14.71 4.97 0.29
N ASN A 28 -15.01 3.85 0.94
CA ASN A 28 -15.05 3.75 2.40
C ASN A 28 -13.89 2.93 2.96
N THR A 29 -13.15 2.23 2.11
CA THR A 29 -12.06 1.34 2.50
C THR A 29 -10.73 2.05 2.35
N TYR A 30 -9.86 1.88 3.34
CA TYR A 30 -8.50 2.43 3.30
C TYR A 30 -7.53 1.44 2.67
N TYR A 31 -6.50 1.97 2.04
CA TYR A 31 -5.48 1.20 1.33
C TYR A 31 -4.10 1.71 1.70
N ILE A 32 -3.10 0.84 1.55
CA ILE A 32 -1.71 1.24 1.63
C ILE A 32 -1.35 1.90 0.29
N PRO A 33 -0.69 3.07 0.28
CA PRO A 33 -0.35 3.75 -0.98
C PRO A 33 0.45 2.87 -1.93
N GLY A 34 0.15 2.95 -3.22
CA GLY A 34 0.80 2.16 -4.26
C GLY A 34 -0.12 1.92 -5.44
N GLY A 35 0.25 1.01 -6.30
CA GLY A 35 -0.55 0.70 -7.48
C GLY A 35 0.08 -0.33 -8.39
N LYS A 36 -0.44 -0.44 -9.59
CA LYS A 36 -0.02 -1.42 -10.59
C LYS A 36 1.18 -0.92 -11.39
N ARG A 37 2.05 -1.86 -11.79
CA ARG A 37 3.15 -1.53 -12.69
C ARG A 37 2.62 -1.16 -14.08
N ASP A 38 3.20 -0.11 -14.66
CA ASP A 38 3.03 0.16 -16.07
C ASP A 38 4.00 -0.71 -16.87
N PRO A 39 3.73 -0.99 -18.16
CA PRO A 39 4.65 -1.78 -18.98
C PRO A 39 6.06 -1.22 -18.95
N GLY A 40 7.04 -2.12 -18.70
CA GLY A 40 8.44 -1.75 -18.66
C GLY A 40 8.96 -1.20 -17.34
N GLU A 41 8.09 -0.99 -16.36
CA GLU A 41 8.51 -0.50 -15.05
C GLU A 41 9.07 -1.62 -14.17
N THR A 42 10.11 -1.29 -13.41
CA THR A 42 10.55 -2.12 -12.28
C THR A 42 9.64 -1.84 -11.08
N ASP A 43 9.75 -2.64 -10.04
CA ASP A 43 9.01 -2.39 -8.79
C ASP A 43 9.36 -1.03 -8.20
N THR A 44 10.65 -0.66 -8.23
CA THR A 44 11.09 0.66 -7.74
C THR A 44 10.49 1.79 -8.57
N ASP A 45 10.48 1.67 -9.90
CA ASP A 45 9.88 2.68 -10.78
C ASP A 45 8.41 2.89 -10.45
N THR A 46 7.68 1.80 -10.25
CA THR A 46 6.26 1.85 -9.92
C THR A 46 6.04 2.50 -8.56
N LEU A 47 6.85 2.14 -7.57
CA LEU A 47 6.74 2.71 -6.23
C LEU A 47 6.95 4.22 -6.26
N VAL A 48 8.01 4.68 -6.93
CA VAL A 48 8.33 6.11 -7.06
C VAL A 48 7.17 6.85 -7.71
N ARG A 49 6.67 6.35 -8.83
CA ARG A 49 5.58 7.00 -9.57
C ARG A 49 4.27 7.04 -8.78
N GLU A 50 3.83 5.89 -8.28
CA GLU A 50 2.54 5.78 -7.59
C GLU A 50 2.50 6.61 -6.29
N VAL A 51 3.59 6.57 -5.53
CA VAL A 51 3.66 7.34 -4.27
C VAL A 51 3.61 8.83 -4.55
N GLU A 52 4.32 9.30 -5.58
CA GLU A 52 4.27 10.71 -5.95
C GLU A 52 2.86 11.12 -6.42
N GLU A 53 2.22 10.29 -7.24
CA GLU A 53 0.86 10.57 -7.72
C GLU A 53 -0.17 10.66 -6.59
N GLU A 54 -0.07 9.77 -5.61
CA GLU A 54 -1.07 9.64 -4.56
C GLU A 54 -0.82 10.49 -3.32
N VAL A 55 0.44 10.61 -2.91
CA VAL A 55 0.77 11.23 -1.61
C VAL A 55 1.77 12.39 -1.73
N SER A 56 2.13 12.77 -2.94
CA SER A 56 2.90 13.99 -3.24
C SER A 56 4.35 14.02 -2.77
N VAL A 57 4.91 12.89 -2.37
CA VAL A 57 6.32 12.83 -1.96
C VAL A 57 7.14 12.05 -2.97
N ARG A 58 8.45 12.30 -2.96
CA ARG A 58 9.40 11.63 -3.83
C ARG A 58 10.17 10.57 -3.06
N ILE A 59 9.95 9.32 -3.41
CA ILE A 59 10.71 8.19 -2.87
C ILE A 59 12.17 8.31 -3.33
N LYS A 60 13.10 8.04 -2.41
CA LYS A 60 14.53 7.94 -2.74
C LYS A 60 14.80 6.51 -3.24
N PRO A 61 15.01 6.31 -4.56
CA PRO A 61 15.09 4.97 -5.13
C PRO A 61 16.15 4.07 -4.52
N GLU A 62 17.28 4.65 -4.13
CA GLU A 62 18.41 3.90 -3.54
C GLU A 62 18.10 3.35 -2.14
N THR A 63 17.02 3.80 -1.52
CA THR A 63 16.62 3.35 -0.18
C THR A 63 15.54 2.29 -0.20
N VAL A 64 15.03 1.94 -1.38
CA VAL A 64 13.92 0.98 -1.50
C VAL A 64 14.36 -0.41 -1.04
N SER A 65 13.61 -0.99 -0.11
CA SER A 65 13.92 -2.27 0.50
C SER A 65 12.66 -3.12 0.58
N HIS A 66 12.73 -4.35 0.07
CA HIS A 66 11.59 -5.27 0.08
C HIS A 66 11.21 -5.66 1.51
N PHE A 67 9.96 -5.43 1.88
CA PHE A 67 9.41 -5.81 3.18
C PHE A 67 8.79 -7.21 3.14
N GLY A 68 7.97 -7.47 2.14
CA GLY A 68 7.29 -8.75 1.98
C GLY A 68 6.27 -8.69 0.85
N THR A 69 5.80 -9.87 0.43
CA THR A 69 4.77 -9.98 -0.59
C THR A 69 3.58 -10.74 0.00
N PHE A 70 2.38 -10.20 -0.19
CA PHE A 70 1.15 -10.71 0.42
C PHE A 70 0.10 -10.93 -0.65
N GLU A 71 -0.74 -11.94 -0.45
CA GLU A 71 -1.79 -12.28 -1.41
C GLU A 71 -3.09 -12.56 -0.67
N ALA A 72 -4.19 -12.02 -1.19
CA ALA A 72 -5.51 -12.19 -0.62
C ALA A 72 -6.59 -11.98 -1.69
N GLN A 73 -7.84 -12.29 -1.36
CA GLN A 73 -8.98 -12.00 -2.21
C GLN A 73 -9.01 -10.48 -2.49
N ALA A 74 -9.15 -10.12 -3.77
CA ALA A 74 -9.21 -8.72 -4.16
C ALA A 74 -10.53 -8.09 -3.70
N HIS A 75 -10.44 -6.96 -3.02
CA HIS A 75 -11.60 -6.24 -2.51
C HIS A 75 -12.50 -5.77 -3.65
N GLY A 76 -13.80 -6.06 -3.55
CA GLY A 76 -14.76 -5.63 -4.54
C GLY A 76 -14.75 -6.41 -5.85
N LYS A 77 -13.99 -7.49 -5.93
CA LYS A 77 -13.91 -8.35 -7.12
C LYS A 77 -14.59 -9.70 -6.85
N GLU A 78 -14.84 -10.44 -7.93
CA GLU A 78 -15.43 -11.77 -7.85
C GLU A 78 -14.57 -12.70 -6.99
N GLU A 79 -15.23 -13.68 -6.37
CA GLU A 79 -14.54 -14.71 -5.61
C GLU A 79 -13.50 -15.42 -6.49
N GLY A 80 -12.31 -15.59 -5.98
CA GLY A 80 -11.21 -16.21 -6.70
C GLY A 80 -10.28 -15.23 -7.41
N VAL A 81 -10.65 -13.95 -7.50
CA VAL A 81 -9.74 -12.93 -8.01
C VAL A 81 -8.84 -12.50 -6.86
N LEU A 82 -7.53 -12.74 -7.00
CA LEU A 82 -6.55 -12.44 -5.95
C LEU A 82 -5.82 -11.15 -6.26
N VAL A 83 -5.41 -10.44 -5.20
CA VAL A 83 -4.43 -9.37 -5.31
C VAL A 83 -3.14 -9.85 -4.65
N ARG A 84 -2.03 -9.67 -5.38
CA ARG A 84 -0.69 -9.93 -4.87
C ARG A 84 0.00 -8.59 -4.74
N MET A 85 0.43 -8.29 -3.52
CA MET A 85 0.99 -6.97 -3.20
C MET A 85 2.42 -7.13 -2.70
N ALA A 86 3.38 -6.63 -3.48
CA ALA A 86 4.77 -6.55 -3.09
C ALA A 86 5.00 -5.24 -2.36
N CYS A 87 5.42 -5.33 -1.11
CA CYS A 87 5.54 -4.19 -0.21
C CYS A 87 6.98 -3.80 0.02
N TYR A 88 7.24 -2.50 0.00
CA TYR A 88 8.58 -1.94 0.13
C TYR A 88 8.60 -0.82 1.16
N GLN A 89 9.71 -0.72 1.87
CA GLN A 89 10.03 0.42 2.72
C GLN A 89 11.00 1.32 1.95
N ALA A 90 10.94 2.62 2.18
CA ALA A 90 11.84 3.56 1.52
C ALA A 90 11.80 4.92 2.21
N ASP A 91 12.90 5.64 2.11
CA ASP A 91 12.96 7.04 2.53
C ASP A 91 12.42 7.93 1.43
N PHE A 92 12.04 9.15 1.77
CA PHE A 92 11.41 10.06 0.85
C PHE A 92 11.76 11.51 1.15
N GLU A 93 11.45 12.39 0.18
CA GLU A 93 11.56 13.84 0.32
C GLU A 93 10.21 14.48 0.01
N GLY A 94 9.92 15.59 0.68
CA GLY A 94 8.69 16.34 0.46
C GLY A 94 7.69 16.17 1.60
N ASP A 95 6.56 16.83 1.46
CA ASP A 95 5.50 16.82 2.46
C ASP A 95 4.32 15.98 1.98
N LEU A 96 3.84 15.08 2.84
CA LEU A 96 2.71 14.21 2.55
C LEU A 96 1.45 15.04 2.31
N SER A 97 0.78 14.79 1.19
CA SER A 97 -0.48 15.47 0.84
C SER A 97 -1.28 14.58 -0.10
N PRO A 98 -2.60 14.42 0.13
CA PRO A 98 -3.41 13.62 -0.79
C PRO A 98 -3.49 14.31 -2.16
N ALA A 99 -3.39 13.50 -3.21
CA ALA A 99 -3.42 14.00 -4.59
C ALA A 99 -4.15 13.00 -5.48
N SER A 100 -4.44 13.41 -6.72
CA SER A 100 -5.13 12.56 -7.69
C SER A 100 -6.48 12.10 -7.15
N GLU A 101 -6.79 10.80 -7.18
CA GLU A 101 -8.06 10.25 -6.68
C GLU A 101 -8.11 10.12 -5.15
N ILE A 102 -7.04 10.46 -4.45
CA ILE A 102 -6.97 10.30 -2.99
C ILE A 102 -7.71 11.41 -2.27
N GLU A 103 -8.72 11.04 -1.48
CA GLU A 103 -9.52 11.96 -0.67
C GLU A 103 -8.78 12.40 0.59
N GLU A 104 -8.17 11.42 1.29
CA GLU A 104 -7.48 11.70 2.55
C GLU A 104 -6.35 10.72 2.81
N LEU A 105 -5.39 11.17 3.61
CA LEU A 105 -4.33 10.35 4.17
C LEU A 105 -4.57 10.28 5.68
N VAL A 106 -4.41 9.08 6.23
CA VAL A 106 -4.59 8.84 7.67
C VAL A 106 -3.49 7.94 8.20
N TRP A 107 -3.25 8.01 9.49
CA TRP A 107 -2.34 7.12 10.19
C TRP A 107 -3.17 6.11 10.97
N LEU A 108 -3.11 4.84 10.57
CA LEU A 108 -3.92 3.79 11.17
C LEU A 108 -3.09 2.91 12.12
N ALA A 109 -3.73 2.49 13.20
CA ALA A 109 -3.17 1.53 14.15
C ALA A 109 -3.72 0.13 13.86
N TYR A 110 -3.21 -0.90 14.53
CA TYR A 110 -3.66 -2.27 14.32
C TYR A 110 -5.18 -2.43 14.55
N GLY A 111 -5.74 -1.70 15.53
CA GLY A 111 -7.17 -1.74 15.82
C GLY A 111 -8.06 -1.28 14.67
N ASP A 112 -7.50 -0.63 13.67
CA ASP A 112 -8.24 -0.13 12.50
C ASP A 112 -8.29 -1.13 11.34
N ARG A 113 -7.78 -2.36 11.54
CA ARG A 113 -7.62 -3.34 10.44
C ARG A 113 -8.92 -3.72 9.74
N GLU A 114 -10.05 -3.59 10.40
CA GLU A 114 -11.35 -3.88 9.79
C GLU A 114 -11.78 -2.83 8.75
N HIS A 115 -11.13 -1.67 8.73
CA HIS A 115 -11.41 -0.59 7.80
C HIS A 115 -10.53 -0.64 6.55
N VAL A 116 -9.66 -1.63 6.44
CA VAL A 116 -8.75 -1.77 5.30
C VAL A 116 -9.08 -3.01 4.47
N SER A 117 -8.52 -3.07 3.26
CA SER A 117 -8.75 -4.20 2.35
C SER A 117 -8.19 -5.51 2.91
N PRO A 118 -8.67 -6.68 2.43
CA PRO A 118 -8.18 -7.97 2.95
C PRO A 118 -6.66 -8.15 2.88
N VAL A 119 -6.00 -7.76 1.78
CA VAL A 119 -4.55 -7.87 1.68
C VAL A 119 -3.86 -6.92 2.66
N SER A 120 -4.41 -5.75 2.89
CA SER A 120 -3.88 -4.79 3.87
C SER A 120 -3.97 -5.34 5.29
N ARG A 121 -5.02 -6.11 5.61
CA ARG A 121 -5.14 -6.78 6.91
C ARG A 121 -3.99 -7.73 7.17
N LEU A 122 -3.57 -8.49 6.16
CA LEU A 122 -2.42 -9.39 6.28
C LEU A 122 -1.14 -8.62 6.56
N ILE A 123 -0.98 -7.48 5.91
CA ILE A 123 0.17 -6.60 6.12
C ILE A 123 0.13 -6.01 7.53
N PHE A 124 -1.03 -5.57 7.99
CA PHE A 124 -1.22 -5.08 9.37
C PHE A 124 -0.86 -6.16 10.38
N ASP A 125 -1.32 -7.40 10.16
CA ASP A 125 -1.03 -8.52 11.05
C ASP A 125 0.48 -8.78 11.13
N ARG A 126 1.18 -8.73 9.99
CA ARG A 126 2.63 -8.95 9.96
C ARG A 126 3.38 -7.83 10.68
N LEU A 127 2.98 -6.59 10.45
CA LEU A 127 3.59 -5.44 11.13
C LEU A 127 3.36 -5.50 12.64
N HIS A 128 2.17 -5.95 13.04
CA HIS A 128 1.84 -6.09 14.47
C HIS A 128 2.69 -7.20 15.12
N GLU A 129 2.88 -8.34 14.44
CA GLU A 129 3.75 -9.41 14.90
C GLU A 129 5.19 -8.93 15.10
N LEU A 130 5.65 -8.05 14.24
CA LEU A 130 6.99 -7.45 14.30
C LEU A 130 7.08 -6.30 15.30
N LYS A 131 5.98 -5.96 15.96
CA LYS A 131 5.87 -4.84 16.92
C LYS A 131 6.13 -3.48 16.30
N LEU A 132 5.92 -3.36 15.00
CA LEU A 132 6.04 -2.09 14.27
C LEU A 132 4.72 -1.33 14.25
N LEU A 133 3.61 -2.06 14.27
CA LEU A 133 2.25 -1.50 14.32
C LEU A 133 1.63 -1.81 15.67
N LEU A 134 1.23 -0.80 16.38
CA LEU A 134 0.65 -0.92 17.70
C LEU A 134 -0.87 -1.14 17.67
#